data_acb7376b9491700368c62f770f287251
#
_entry.id   acb7376b9491700368c62f770f287251
#
_cell.length_a   1.000
_cell.length_b   1.000
_cell.length_c   1.000
_cell.angle_alpha   90.00
_cell.angle_beta   90.00
_cell.angle_gamma   90.00
#
_symmetry.space_group_name_H-M   'P 1'
#
loop_
_entity.id
_entity.type
_entity.pdbx_description
1 polymer ?
#
loop_
_entity_poly.entity_id
_entity_poly.type
_entity_poly.pdbx_seq_one_letter_code
_entity_poly.pdbx_strand_id
1 'polypeptide(L)'
;MKNIVITGMGIRSCIGNTYSEVLKNLQAGKSGITKNETYSKMGFRSQVAGSISIELSDFIDRKLLRFMGEGSAYSYLAALDALEMAGLDEXDISSPKVGIVAGSGGASTRVMVQTADIAREKGPKRIGPYAVTKSMGSSISAILGTALKLKGINYSISSACATSAHCIGHAAELIKSGQQDIVLAGGGEDEHWSSSSLFDAMGALSSNFNNSPTSASRPYDKKRDGFVISGGAGIVVLESEEFAKKRGANILAKLEGYFATSDGYXMVAPSGEGAKRCMEGALKNLDSDIDYINTHGTSTPVGDIAELNAIKDIFKQKIPSISSTKSMTGHSLGATGVHETIFSIMMLREGFIAPSINIHDLCDEAKDINVITEAVDQKLNSIMSNSFGFGGTNASLILNKY
;
A
#
# COMPACT_ATOMS: atom_id res chain seq x y z
N MET A 1 11.39 5.45 -25.52
CA MET A 1 10.60 4.75 -24.50
C MET A 1 9.69 5.75 -23.80
N LYS A 2 8.45 5.34 -23.49
CA LYS A 2 7.47 6.26 -22.89
C LYS A 2 7.80 6.56 -21.42
N ASN A 3 7.67 7.81 -21.05
CA ASN A 3 7.70 8.22 -19.64
C ASN A 3 6.32 7.98 -19.05
N ILE A 4 6.28 7.52 -17.81
CA ILE A 4 5.03 7.20 -17.13
C ILE A 4 4.78 8.22 -16.03
N VAL A 5 3.57 8.76 -16.02
CA VAL A 5 3.18 9.76 -15.03
C VAL A 5 1.94 9.32 -14.27
N ILE A 6 1.74 9.93 -13.12
CA ILE A 6 0.56 9.70 -12.28
C ILE A 6 -0.26 10.97 -12.31
N THR A 7 -1.54 10.83 -12.66
CA THR A 7 -2.43 11.98 -12.84
C THR A 7 -3.59 12.00 -11.86
N GLY A 8 -3.77 10.94 -11.09
CA GLY A 8 -4.82 10.90 -10.09
C GLY A 8 -4.47 9.92 -9.00
N MET A 9 -5.01 10.15 -7.81
CA MET A 9 -4.84 9.22 -6.69
C MET A 9 -5.98 9.37 -5.70
N GLY A 10 -6.37 8.24 -5.11
CA GLY A 10 -7.38 8.18 -4.08
C GLY A 10 -6.98 7.18 -3.03
N ILE A 11 -7.46 7.37 -1.80
CA ILE A 11 -6.97 6.61 -0.65
C ILE A 11 -8.07 6.44 0.39
N ARG A 12 -8.04 5.28 1.04
CA ARG A 12 -8.74 5.02 2.30
C ARG A 12 -7.72 4.41 3.24
N SER A 13 -7.54 5.02 4.40
CA SER A 13 -6.52 4.55 5.34
C SER A 13 -6.91 4.94 6.76
N CYS A 14 -6.21 4.38 7.72
CA CYS A 14 -6.47 4.73 9.12
C CYS A 14 -5.98 6.13 9.49
N ILE A 15 -5.18 6.78 8.63
CA ILE A 15 -4.79 8.17 8.87
C ILE A 15 -5.57 9.15 8.00
N GLY A 16 -6.60 8.70 7.33
CA GLY A 16 -7.48 9.60 6.60
C GLY A 16 -8.05 8.99 5.35
N ASN A 17 -9.14 9.58 4.89
CA ASN A 17 -9.89 9.10 3.73
C ASN A 17 -9.93 10.12 2.60
N THR A 18 -9.26 11.25 2.75
CA THR A 18 -9.14 12.27 1.72
C THR A 18 -7.69 12.74 1.64
N TYR A 19 -7.35 13.37 0.54
CA TYR A 19 -6.01 13.94 0.36
C TYR A 19 -5.64 14.85 1.53
N SER A 20 -6.54 15.77 1.89
CA SER A 20 -6.21 16.76 2.92
C SER A 20 -6.08 16.14 4.30
N GLU A 21 -6.92 15.15 4.63
CA GLU A 21 -6.80 14.46 5.93
C GLU A 21 -5.47 13.72 6.05
N VAL A 22 -5.12 12.98 5.02
CA VAL A 22 -3.87 12.21 5.01
C VAL A 22 -2.67 13.14 5.10
N LEU A 23 -2.67 14.20 4.29
CA LEU A 23 -1.58 15.17 4.29
C LEU A 23 -1.39 15.77 5.68
N LYS A 24 -2.48 16.23 6.30
CA LYS A 24 -2.44 16.82 7.64
C LYS A 24 -1.84 15.84 8.65
N ASN A 25 -2.27 14.60 8.61
CA ASN A 25 -1.82 13.61 9.59
C ASN A 25 -0.38 13.16 9.35
N LEU A 26 0.04 13.06 8.09
CA LEU A 26 1.45 12.79 7.77
C LEU A 26 2.35 13.91 8.31
N GLN A 27 1.95 15.16 8.10
CA GLN A 27 2.74 16.32 8.56
C GLN A 27 2.77 16.41 10.08
N ALA A 28 1.68 16.03 10.74
CA ALA A 28 1.59 16.09 12.20
C ALA A 28 2.21 14.86 12.88
N GLY A 29 2.54 13.83 12.14
CA GLY A 29 3.02 12.59 12.76
C GLY A 29 1.94 11.90 13.58
N LYS A 30 0.69 11.95 13.12
CA LYS A 30 -0.44 11.45 13.90
C LYS A 30 -0.72 9.99 13.56
N SER A 31 -0.75 9.13 14.58
CA SER A 31 -1.04 7.71 14.43
C SER A 31 -2.53 7.47 14.19
N GLY A 32 -2.83 6.50 13.33
CA GLY A 32 -4.19 6.00 13.16
C GLY A 32 -4.47 4.69 13.88
N ILE A 33 -3.55 4.25 14.73
CA ILE A 33 -3.67 2.95 15.41
C ILE A 33 -4.54 3.11 16.66
N THR A 34 -5.49 2.20 16.81
CA THR A 34 -6.41 2.20 17.96
C THR A 34 -6.52 0.79 18.53
N LYS A 35 -7.07 0.70 19.72
CA LYS A 35 -7.39 -0.59 20.30
C LYS A 35 -8.52 -1.24 19.50
N ASN A 36 -8.41 -2.55 19.28
CA ASN A 36 -9.44 -3.31 18.57
C ASN A 36 -10.14 -4.21 19.57
N GLU A 37 -11.39 -3.90 19.87
CA GLU A 37 -12.15 -4.60 20.90
C GLU A 37 -12.44 -6.05 20.50
N THR A 38 -12.64 -6.32 19.22
CA THR A 38 -12.88 -7.70 18.77
C THR A 38 -11.65 -8.56 19.01
N TYR A 39 -10.46 -8.05 18.69
CA TYR A 39 -9.23 -8.79 18.94
C TYR A 39 -9.05 -9.06 20.44
N SER A 40 -9.35 -8.05 21.26
CA SER A 40 -9.26 -8.21 22.71
C SER A 40 -10.20 -9.31 23.22
N LYS A 41 -11.45 -9.27 22.78
CA LYS A 41 -12.45 -10.25 23.20
C LYS A 41 -12.12 -11.68 22.75
N MET A 42 -11.46 -11.80 21.60
CA MET A 42 -11.06 -13.11 21.07
C MET A 42 -9.76 -13.64 21.68
N GLY A 43 -9.13 -12.87 22.53
CA GLY A 43 -7.91 -13.32 23.20
C GLY A 43 -6.64 -13.21 22.36
N PHE A 44 -6.62 -12.30 21.40
CA PHE A 44 -5.40 -12.04 20.62
C PHE A 44 -4.29 -11.52 21.52
N ARG A 45 -3.06 -11.88 21.20
CA ARG A 45 -1.91 -11.24 21.84
C ARG A 45 -1.81 -9.78 21.42
N SER A 46 -2.02 -9.50 20.13
CA SER A 46 -2.02 -8.14 19.61
C SER A 46 -3.46 -7.63 19.54
N GLN A 47 -3.73 -6.53 20.22
CA GLN A 47 -5.09 -6.02 20.34
C GLN A 47 -5.23 -4.61 19.75
N VAL A 48 -4.37 -4.28 18.82
CA VAL A 48 -4.37 -2.95 18.17
C VAL A 48 -4.43 -3.14 16.66
N ALA A 49 -4.96 -2.13 15.97
CA ALA A 49 -5.08 -2.17 14.51
C ALA A 49 -5.27 -0.76 13.96
N GLY A 50 -4.94 -0.61 12.69
CA GLY A 50 -5.28 0.59 11.93
C GLY A 50 -6.59 0.36 11.18
N SER A 51 -7.69 0.68 11.82
CA SER A 51 -9.03 0.44 11.30
C SER A 51 -9.56 1.66 10.56
N ILE A 52 -10.39 1.43 9.56
CA ILE A 52 -11.01 2.50 8.79
C ILE A 52 -12.41 2.73 9.30
N SER A 53 -12.72 3.98 9.56
CA SER A 53 -13.97 4.41 10.17
C SER A 53 -14.85 5.08 9.14
N ILE A 54 -15.48 4.30 8.27
CA ILE A 54 -16.50 4.83 7.37
C ILE A 54 -17.66 3.84 7.26
N GLU A 55 -18.84 4.40 7.06
CA GLU A 55 -20.04 3.60 6.81
C GLU A 55 -20.18 3.47 5.29
N LEU A 56 -19.81 2.32 4.75
CA LEU A 56 -19.76 2.12 3.29
C LEU A 56 -21.10 2.34 2.61
N SER A 57 -22.21 1.98 3.27
CA SER A 57 -23.53 2.15 2.69
C SER A 57 -23.93 3.62 2.50
N ASP A 58 -23.25 4.54 3.18
CA ASP A 58 -23.46 5.98 2.96
C ASP A 58 -22.87 6.46 1.64
N PHE A 59 -21.96 5.70 1.06
CA PHE A 59 -21.16 6.15 -0.10
C PHE A 59 -21.34 5.28 -1.34
N ILE A 60 -21.80 4.04 -1.18
CA ILE A 60 -21.89 3.09 -2.30
C ILE A 60 -23.31 2.57 -2.39
N ASP A 61 -23.90 2.62 -3.60
CA ASP A 61 -25.22 2.08 -3.87
C ASP A 61 -25.27 0.61 -3.43
N ARG A 62 -26.32 0.27 -2.71
CA ARG A 62 -26.54 -1.06 -2.18
C ARG A 62 -26.46 -2.16 -3.25
N LYS A 63 -26.97 -1.89 -4.45
CA LYS A 63 -26.91 -2.87 -5.55
C LYS A 63 -25.49 -3.20 -5.98
N LEU A 64 -24.57 -2.28 -5.78
CA LEU A 64 -23.16 -2.50 -6.09
C LEU A 64 -22.43 -3.05 -4.88
N LEU A 65 -22.71 -2.50 -3.70
CA LEU A 65 -22.02 -2.88 -2.46
C LEU A 65 -22.20 -4.37 -2.15
N ARG A 66 -23.33 -4.95 -2.51
CA ARG A 66 -23.59 -6.38 -2.23
C ARG A 66 -22.58 -7.32 -2.89
N PHE A 67 -21.87 -6.86 -3.92
CA PHE A 67 -20.82 -7.67 -4.56
C PHE A 67 -19.44 -7.47 -3.95
N MET A 68 -19.29 -6.57 -2.98
CA MET A 68 -17.98 -6.11 -2.51
C MET A 68 -17.64 -6.63 -1.12
N GLY A 69 -16.39 -7.05 -0.94
CA GLY A 69 -15.79 -7.11 0.38
C GLY A 69 -15.32 -5.71 0.76
N GLU A 70 -14.78 -5.55 1.96
CA GLU A 70 -14.34 -4.22 2.41
C GLU A 70 -13.19 -3.68 1.57
N GLY A 71 -12.18 -4.53 1.30
CA GLY A 71 -11.04 -4.07 0.50
C GLY A 71 -11.45 -3.58 -0.87
N SER A 72 -12.38 -4.28 -1.53
CA SER A 72 -12.86 -3.84 -2.83
C SER A 72 -13.75 -2.61 -2.73
N ALA A 73 -14.51 -2.47 -1.65
CA ALA A 73 -15.32 -1.26 -1.45
C ALA A 73 -14.43 -0.04 -1.23
N TYR A 74 -13.42 -0.16 -0.38
CA TYR A 74 -12.45 0.93 -0.18
C TYR A 74 -11.74 1.26 -1.48
N SER A 75 -11.38 0.24 -2.27
CA SER A 75 -10.72 0.45 -3.56
C SER A 75 -11.61 1.19 -4.54
N TYR A 76 -12.90 0.86 -4.54
CA TYR A 76 -13.87 1.53 -5.41
C TYR A 76 -13.95 3.03 -5.07
N LEU A 77 -14.06 3.35 -3.78
CA LEU A 77 -14.10 4.74 -3.35
C LEU A 77 -12.80 5.47 -3.70
N ALA A 78 -11.67 4.79 -3.50
CA ALA A 78 -10.37 5.37 -3.87
C ALA A 78 -10.30 5.61 -5.38
N ALA A 79 -10.83 4.69 -6.19
CA ALA A 79 -10.83 4.84 -7.64
C ALA A 79 -11.67 6.03 -8.10
N LEU A 80 -12.83 6.23 -7.48
CA LEU A 80 -13.67 7.40 -7.81
C LEU A 80 -12.92 8.70 -7.56
N ASP A 81 -12.23 8.79 -6.42
CA ASP A 81 -11.45 9.98 -6.09
C ASP A 81 -10.28 10.17 -7.06
N ALA A 82 -9.61 9.06 -7.41
CA ALA A 82 -8.48 9.12 -8.33
C ALA A 82 -8.91 9.60 -9.72
N LEU A 83 -10.04 9.11 -10.21
CA LEU A 83 -10.57 9.51 -11.51
C LEU A 83 -11.00 10.98 -11.50
N GLU A 84 -11.62 11.42 -10.44
CA GLU A 84 -12.00 12.83 -10.31
C GLU A 84 -10.77 13.73 -10.35
N MET A 85 -9.74 13.37 -9.58
CA MET A 85 -8.49 14.14 -9.57
C MET A 85 -7.82 14.14 -10.94
N ALA A 86 -7.89 13.02 -11.66
CA ALA A 86 -7.29 12.90 -12.99
C ALA A 86 -8.09 13.63 -14.08
N GLY A 87 -9.31 14.05 -13.75
CA GLY A 87 -10.18 14.70 -14.72
C GLY A 87 -10.72 13.75 -15.78
N LEU A 88 -10.99 12.50 -15.40
CA LEU A 88 -11.48 11.45 -16.32
C LEU A 88 -12.92 11.09 -15.96
N ASP A 89 -13.78 11.12 -16.96
CA ASP A 89 -15.18 10.73 -16.77
C ASP A 89 -15.46 9.36 -17.40
N GLU A 90 -16.66 8.90 -17.27
CA GLU A 90 -17.10 7.60 -17.78
C GLU A 90 -16.76 7.38 -19.25
N UNK A 91 -16.94 8.21 -19.93
CA UNK A 91 -16.70 8.21 -21.28
C UNK A 91 -15.30 8.02 -21.63
N ASP A 92 -14.51 8.71 -20.90
CA ASP A 92 -13.06 8.63 -21.12
C ASP A 92 -12.51 7.25 -20.84
N ILE A 93 -13.02 6.58 -19.82
CA ILE A 93 -12.43 5.33 -19.32
C ILE A 93 -13.11 4.07 -19.87
N SER A 94 -14.28 4.17 -20.48
CA SER A 94 -14.94 3.00 -21.05
C SER A 94 -14.38 2.72 -22.45
N SER A 95 -13.16 2.24 -22.48
CA SER A 95 -12.34 2.09 -23.69
C SER A 95 -11.46 0.86 -23.57
N PRO A 96 -11.23 0.13 -24.69
CA PRO A 96 -10.29 -0.99 -24.65
C PRO A 96 -8.85 -0.58 -24.32
N LYS A 97 -8.55 0.71 -24.32
CA LYS A 97 -7.22 1.20 -23.98
C LYS A 97 -7.10 1.66 -22.53
N VAL A 98 -8.14 1.44 -21.72
CA VAL A 98 -8.14 1.81 -20.30
C VAL A 98 -8.40 0.56 -19.47
N GLY A 99 -7.42 0.20 -18.66
CA GLY A 99 -7.49 -1.04 -17.88
C GLY A 99 -7.26 -0.83 -16.39
N ILE A 100 -7.21 -1.94 -15.69
CA ILE A 100 -6.98 -1.97 -14.25
C ILE A 100 -6.10 -3.16 -13.88
N VAL A 101 -5.11 -2.88 -13.03
CA VAL A 101 -4.31 -3.90 -12.35
C VAL A 101 -4.32 -3.54 -10.88
N ALA A 102 -5.09 -4.27 -10.09
CA ALA A 102 -5.23 -3.96 -8.67
C ALA A 102 -5.52 -5.24 -7.92
N GLY A 103 -4.94 -5.39 -6.74
CA GLY A 103 -5.04 -6.65 -6.03
C GLY A 103 -5.13 -6.49 -4.53
N SER A 104 -5.08 -7.64 -3.87
CA SER A 104 -5.12 -7.76 -2.42
C SER A 104 -4.11 -8.82 -2.00
N GLY A 105 -3.54 -8.67 -0.82
CA GLY A 105 -2.62 -9.67 -0.28
C GLY A 105 -3.30 -10.99 0.03
N GLY A 106 -4.56 -10.93 0.38
CA GLY A 106 -5.40 -12.11 0.60
C GLY A 106 -6.82 -11.82 0.21
N ALA A 107 -7.51 -12.83 -0.30
CA ALA A 107 -8.94 -12.70 -0.57
C ALA A 107 -9.67 -12.34 0.74
N SER A 108 -10.90 -11.85 0.64
CA SER A 108 -11.64 -11.46 1.84
C SER A 108 -11.86 -12.66 2.74
N THR A 109 -11.01 -12.81 3.75
CA THR A 109 -11.15 -13.92 4.73
C THR A 109 -12.41 -13.73 5.54
N ARG A 110 -12.83 -12.49 5.77
CA ARG A 110 -14.09 -12.18 6.45
C ARG A 110 -15.25 -12.88 5.74
N VAL A 111 -15.36 -12.73 4.42
CA VAL A 111 -16.43 -13.37 3.67
C VAL A 111 -16.28 -14.88 3.69
N MET A 112 -15.06 -15.39 3.53
CA MET A 112 -14.83 -16.83 3.56
C MET A 112 -15.28 -17.46 4.88
N VAL A 113 -14.94 -16.84 6.01
CA VAL A 113 -15.34 -17.37 7.31
C VAL A 113 -16.86 -17.29 7.48
N GLN A 114 -17.45 -16.15 7.15
CA GLN A 114 -18.90 -15.99 7.29
C GLN A 114 -19.67 -17.01 6.45
N THR A 115 -19.24 -17.20 5.20
CA THR A 115 -19.93 -18.14 4.31
C THR A 115 -19.67 -19.60 4.71
N ALA A 116 -18.47 -19.90 5.24
CA ALA A 116 -18.21 -21.24 5.78
C ALA A 116 -19.16 -21.57 6.94
N ASP A 117 -19.39 -20.59 7.81
CA ASP A 117 -20.33 -20.80 8.94
C ASP A 117 -21.75 -21.02 8.42
N ILE A 118 -22.18 -20.23 7.44
CA ILE A 118 -23.52 -20.41 6.86
C ILE A 118 -23.63 -21.80 6.21
N ALA A 119 -22.61 -22.20 5.46
CA ALA A 119 -22.63 -23.50 4.78
C ALA A 119 -22.74 -24.65 5.80
N ARG A 120 -21.99 -24.57 6.89
CA ARG A 120 -22.01 -25.62 7.92
C ARG A 120 -23.35 -25.66 8.67
N GLU A 121 -23.92 -24.49 8.98
CA GLU A 121 -25.11 -24.41 9.83
C GLU A 121 -26.43 -24.56 9.05
N LYS A 122 -26.47 -24.00 7.84
CA LYS A 122 -27.72 -23.85 7.08
C LYS A 122 -27.67 -24.41 5.66
N GLY A 123 -26.50 -24.83 5.21
CA GLY A 123 -26.31 -25.33 3.85
C GLY A 123 -25.93 -24.21 2.86
N PRO A 124 -25.28 -24.59 1.74
CA PRO A 124 -24.73 -23.60 0.82
C PRO A 124 -25.77 -22.72 0.14
N LYS A 125 -26.99 -23.20 -0.02
CA LYS A 125 -28.05 -22.42 -0.65
C LYS A 125 -28.31 -21.10 0.08
N ARG A 126 -28.13 -21.09 1.41
CA ARG A 126 -28.39 -19.91 2.24
C ARG A 126 -27.31 -18.85 2.13
N ILE A 127 -26.17 -19.18 1.50
CA ILE A 127 -25.10 -18.20 1.25
C ILE A 127 -25.58 -17.09 0.29
N GLY A 128 -26.39 -17.46 -0.68
CA GLY A 128 -26.85 -16.52 -1.69
C GLY A 128 -25.81 -16.37 -2.82
N PRO A 129 -26.07 -15.46 -3.76
CA PRO A 129 -25.30 -15.45 -5.02
C PRO A 129 -24.11 -14.50 -5.07
N TYR A 130 -23.73 -13.83 -3.97
CA TYR A 130 -22.77 -12.73 -4.04
C TYR A 130 -21.38 -13.06 -3.47
N ALA A 131 -21.20 -14.21 -2.82
CA ALA A 131 -19.98 -14.47 -2.06
C ALA A 131 -18.76 -14.70 -2.95
N VAL A 132 -18.92 -15.30 -4.13
CA VAL A 132 -17.78 -15.57 -5.00
C VAL A 132 -17.08 -14.27 -5.38
N THR A 133 -17.84 -13.27 -5.83
CA THR A 133 -17.23 -12.01 -6.26
C THR A 133 -16.57 -11.26 -5.09
N LYS A 134 -17.09 -11.42 -3.88
CA LYS A 134 -16.50 -10.78 -2.70
C LYS A 134 -15.17 -11.40 -2.29
N SER A 135 -14.97 -12.69 -2.57
CA SER A 135 -13.84 -13.43 -2.00
C SER A 135 -12.87 -13.99 -3.04
N MET A 136 -13.20 -13.92 -4.32
CA MET A 136 -12.25 -14.43 -5.34
C MET A 136 -10.98 -13.59 -5.36
N GLY A 137 -9.88 -14.21 -5.79
CA GLY A 137 -8.57 -13.53 -5.79
C GLY A 137 -8.54 -12.26 -6.62
N SER A 138 -9.38 -12.18 -7.64
CA SER A 138 -9.45 -11.02 -8.53
C SER A 138 -10.57 -10.04 -8.16
N SER A 139 -11.09 -10.13 -6.93
CA SER A 139 -12.25 -9.36 -6.52
C SER A 139 -12.10 -7.86 -6.83
N ILE A 140 -10.96 -7.27 -6.48
CA ILE A 140 -10.78 -5.82 -6.63
C ILE A 140 -10.81 -5.42 -8.10
N SER A 141 -9.99 -6.05 -8.93
CA SER A 141 -9.95 -5.67 -10.34
C SER A 141 -11.29 -5.95 -11.05
N ALA A 142 -11.91 -7.07 -10.72
CA ALA A 142 -13.18 -7.44 -11.36
C ALA A 142 -14.31 -6.46 -10.97
N ILE A 143 -14.40 -6.14 -9.70
CA ILE A 143 -15.46 -5.25 -9.22
C ILE A 143 -15.27 -3.84 -9.78
N LEU A 144 -14.05 -3.32 -9.71
CA LEU A 144 -13.79 -1.98 -10.23
C LEU A 144 -13.94 -1.93 -11.76
N GLY A 145 -13.42 -2.95 -12.45
CA GLY A 145 -13.54 -3.01 -13.91
C GLY A 145 -14.98 -3.01 -14.36
N THR A 146 -15.83 -3.76 -13.66
CA THR A 146 -17.25 -3.83 -13.99
C THR A 146 -17.98 -2.53 -13.63
N ALA A 147 -17.78 -2.05 -12.40
CA ALA A 147 -18.48 -0.86 -11.92
C ALA A 147 -18.11 0.38 -12.73
N LEU A 148 -16.87 0.49 -13.13
CA LEU A 148 -16.36 1.65 -13.88
C LEU A 148 -16.41 1.45 -15.39
N LYS A 149 -16.84 0.27 -15.83
CA LYS A 149 -16.98 -0.06 -17.25
C LYS A 149 -15.67 0.06 -18.01
N LEU A 150 -14.59 -0.39 -17.38
CA LEU A 150 -13.27 -0.42 -18.02
C LEU A 150 -13.24 -1.58 -19.00
N LYS A 151 -12.71 -1.38 -20.19
CA LYS A 151 -12.75 -2.40 -21.24
C LYS A 151 -11.37 -2.89 -21.67
N GLY A 152 -10.33 -2.38 -21.05
CA GLY A 152 -8.97 -2.84 -21.30
C GLY A 152 -8.63 -4.04 -20.43
N ILE A 153 -7.39 -4.13 -20.05
CA ILE A 153 -6.88 -5.20 -19.18
C ILE A 153 -7.59 -5.14 -17.82
N ASN A 154 -7.96 -6.31 -17.29
CA ASN A 154 -8.66 -6.42 -16.01
C ASN A 154 -8.17 -7.66 -15.29
N TYR A 155 -7.18 -7.51 -14.42
CA TYR A 155 -6.74 -8.60 -13.56
C TYR A 155 -6.02 -8.06 -12.33
N SER A 156 -5.80 -8.97 -11.38
CA SER A 156 -5.13 -8.67 -10.12
C SER A 156 -3.77 -9.35 -10.10
N ILE A 157 -2.82 -8.71 -9.43
CA ILE A 157 -1.60 -9.37 -8.97
C ILE A 157 -1.72 -9.47 -7.46
N SER A 158 -1.35 -10.61 -6.89
CA SER A 158 -1.30 -10.79 -5.45
C SER A 158 0.09 -11.27 -5.08
N SER A 159 0.78 -10.49 -4.26
CA SER A 159 2.15 -10.79 -3.84
C SER A 159 2.36 -10.29 -2.41
N ALA A 160 1.42 -10.68 -1.54
CA ALA A 160 1.49 -10.35 -0.11
C ALA A 160 1.66 -8.84 0.06
N CYS A 161 2.65 -8.42 0.83
CA CYS A 161 2.85 -7.02 1.16
C CYS A 161 3.39 -6.18 -0.01
N ALA A 162 3.82 -6.83 -1.10
CA ALA A 162 4.29 -6.12 -2.29
C ALA A 162 3.20 -5.98 -3.37
N THR A 163 2.01 -6.46 -3.09
CA THR A 163 0.90 -6.54 -4.06
C THR A 163 0.70 -5.25 -4.85
N SER A 164 0.36 -4.15 -4.17
CA SER A 164 -0.02 -2.94 -4.90
C SER A 164 1.19 -2.24 -5.53
N ALA A 165 2.39 -2.44 -4.98
CA ALA A 165 3.59 -1.93 -5.64
C ALA A 165 3.83 -2.66 -6.97
N HIS A 166 3.67 -3.99 -6.98
CA HIS A 166 3.77 -4.76 -8.23
C HIS A 166 2.67 -4.35 -9.21
N CYS A 167 1.47 -4.10 -8.72
CA CYS A 167 0.37 -3.65 -9.59
C CYS A 167 0.73 -2.34 -10.28
N ILE A 168 1.31 -1.39 -9.55
CA ILE A 168 1.72 -0.11 -10.11
C ILE A 168 2.82 -0.31 -11.15
N GLY A 169 3.84 -1.10 -10.81
CA GLY A 169 4.94 -1.37 -11.74
C GLY A 169 4.49 -2.06 -13.02
N HIS A 170 3.61 -3.05 -12.88
CA HIS A 170 3.10 -3.77 -14.05
C HIS A 170 2.22 -2.86 -14.92
N ALA A 171 1.42 -2.00 -14.27
CA ALA A 171 0.62 -1.03 -15.02
C ALA A 171 1.50 -0.14 -15.89
N ALA A 172 2.63 0.31 -15.33
CA ALA A 172 3.58 1.11 -16.10
C ALA A 172 4.10 0.33 -17.32
N GLU A 173 4.39 -0.95 -17.14
CA GLU A 173 4.88 -1.79 -18.24
C GLU A 173 3.83 -1.93 -19.34
N LEU A 174 2.56 -2.06 -18.99
CA LEU A 174 1.48 -2.14 -19.98
C LEU A 174 1.35 -0.87 -20.80
N ILE A 175 1.57 0.28 -20.18
CA ILE A 175 1.53 1.55 -20.89
C ILE A 175 2.78 1.70 -21.78
N LYS A 176 3.95 1.37 -21.25
CA LYS A 176 5.20 1.44 -22.02
C LYS A 176 5.15 0.58 -23.28
N SER A 177 4.51 -0.58 -23.20
CA SER A 177 4.41 -1.49 -24.34
C SER A 177 3.33 -1.10 -25.34
N GLY A 178 2.51 -0.09 -25.00
CA GLY A 178 1.45 0.35 -25.89
C GLY A 178 0.15 -0.43 -25.79
N GLN A 179 0.08 -1.39 -24.87
CA GLN A 179 -1.17 -2.15 -24.69
C GLN A 179 -2.29 -1.30 -24.11
N GLN A 180 -1.94 -0.36 -23.26
CA GLN A 180 -2.94 0.53 -22.62
C GLN A 180 -2.48 1.97 -22.72
N ASP A 181 -3.43 2.89 -22.71
CA ASP A 181 -3.15 4.33 -22.58
C ASP A 181 -3.23 4.78 -21.14
N ILE A 182 -4.20 4.23 -20.41
CA ILE A 182 -4.45 4.58 -19.00
C ILE A 182 -4.63 3.27 -18.25
N VAL A 183 -4.00 3.17 -17.07
CA VAL A 183 -4.24 2.02 -16.19
C VAL A 183 -4.48 2.53 -14.78
N LEU A 184 -5.58 2.09 -14.17
CA LEU A 184 -5.81 2.26 -12.74
C LEU A 184 -5.03 1.16 -12.02
N ALA A 185 -4.26 1.51 -11.01
CA ALA A 185 -3.41 0.54 -10.33
C ALA A 185 -3.40 0.77 -8.83
N GLY A 186 -3.33 -0.33 -8.10
CA GLY A 186 -3.23 -0.25 -6.65
C GLY A 186 -3.72 -1.50 -5.98
N GLY A 187 -4.45 -1.32 -4.87
CA GLY A 187 -4.96 -2.47 -4.16
C GLY A 187 -5.68 -2.09 -2.89
N GLY A 188 -6.26 -3.09 -2.27
CA GLY A 188 -7.01 -2.91 -1.04
C GLY A 188 -6.93 -4.15 -0.16
N GLU A 189 -7.27 -3.95 1.09
CA GLU A 189 -7.18 -5.02 2.08
C GLU A 189 -8.26 -4.83 3.14
N ASP A 190 -8.96 -5.93 3.48
CA ASP A 190 -9.83 -5.94 4.67
C ASP A 190 -8.94 -5.88 5.92
N GLU A 191 -9.44 -5.24 6.97
CA GLU A 191 -8.86 -5.42 8.29
C GLU A 191 -9.92 -6.15 9.12
N HIS A 192 -9.67 -7.41 9.41
CA HIS A 192 -10.67 -8.28 10.06
C HIS A 192 -9.96 -9.36 10.86
N TRP A 193 -10.60 -9.80 11.95
CA TRP A 193 -9.99 -10.77 12.85
C TRP A 193 -9.61 -12.07 12.12
N SER A 194 -10.36 -12.45 11.09
CA SER A 194 -10.11 -13.72 10.40
C SER A 194 -8.73 -13.76 9.73
N SER A 195 -8.27 -12.64 9.19
CA SER A 195 -6.93 -12.54 8.64
C SER A 195 -5.91 -12.26 9.74
N SER A 196 -6.24 -11.34 10.63
CA SER A 196 -5.30 -10.90 11.67
C SER A 196 -4.94 -12.05 12.62
N SER A 197 -5.88 -12.99 12.85
CA SER A 197 -5.59 -14.15 13.72
C SER A 197 -4.44 -14.98 13.16
N LEU A 198 -4.29 -15.04 11.86
CA LEU A 198 -3.21 -15.85 11.25
C LEU A 198 -1.85 -15.25 11.58
N PHE A 199 -1.74 -13.94 11.54
CA PHE A 199 -0.49 -13.25 11.89
C PHE A 199 -0.25 -13.29 13.41
N ASP A 200 -1.31 -13.17 14.19
CA ASP A 200 -1.20 -13.26 15.65
C ASP A 200 -0.69 -14.65 16.06
N ALA A 201 -1.22 -15.69 15.41
CA ALA A 201 -0.82 -17.07 15.68
C ALA A 201 0.67 -17.30 15.44
N MET A 202 1.25 -16.65 14.43
CA MET A 202 2.66 -16.84 14.14
C MET A 202 3.58 -15.91 14.93
N GLY A 203 2.99 -15.08 15.79
CA GLY A 203 3.79 -14.16 16.61
C GLY A 203 4.35 -12.98 15.86
N ALA A 204 3.73 -12.61 14.74
CA ALA A 204 4.28 -11.56 13.89
C ALA A 204 3.83 -10.15 14.30
N LEU A 205 2.79 -10.05 15.13
CA LEU A 205 2.18 -8.76 15.47
C LEU A 205 2.68 -8.22 16.81
N SER A 206 2.72 -6.90 16.92
CA SER A 206 3.08 -6.22 18.16
C SER A 206 2.07 -6.55 19.26
N SER A 207 2.56 -6.97 20.41
CA SER A 207 1.70 -7.37 21.53
C SER A 207 2.00 -6.69 22.86
N ASN A 208 3.08 -5.90 22.94
CA ASN A 208 3.49 -5.28 24.20
C ASN A 208 2.89 -3.89 24.41
N PHE A 209 2.09 -3.40 23.47
CA PHE A 209 1.61 -2.01 23.51
C PHE A 209 0.09 -1.92 23.41
N ASN A 210 -0.63 -2.96 23.85
CA ASN A 210 -2.09 -2.99 23.73
C ASN A 210 -2.76 -1.83 24.46
N ASN A 211 -2.17 -1.37 25.56
CA ASN A 211 -2.74 -0.27 26.35
C ASN A 211 -2.25 1.11 25.90
N SER A 212 -1.36 1.15 24.91
CA SER A 212 -0.91 2.41 24.31
C SER A 212 -0.81 2.23 22.82
N PRO A 213 -1.97 2.09 22.14
CA PRO A 213 -2.00 1.66 20.73
C PRO A 213 -1.15 2.51 19.80
N THR A 214 -1.12 3.83 20.00
CA THR A 214 -0.35 4.70 19.11
C THR A 214 1.16 4.49 19.24
N SER A 215 1.60 3.79 20.27
CA SER A 215 3.02 3.47 20.50
C SER A 215 3.45 2.14 19.90
N ALA A 216 2.50 1.34 19.38
CA ALA A 216 2.79 -0.06 19.03
C ALA A 216 3.63 -0.20 17.77
N SER A 217 3.36 0.59 16.75
CA SER A 217 4.15 0.53 15.52
C SER A 217 5.33 1.50 15.67
N ARG A 218 6.51 0.91 15.77
CA ARG A 218 7.71 1.68 16.12
C ARG A 218 8.95 1.23 15.34
N PRO A 219 8.91 1.34 14.01
CA PRO A 219 10.06 0.90 13.21
C PRO A 219 11.35 1.55 13.69
N TYR A 220 12.41 0.75 13.77
CA TYR A 220 13.77 1.18 14.14
C TYR A 220 13.97 1.47 15.63
N ASP A 221 12.90 1.39 16.44
CA ASP A 221 13.07 1.51 17.89
C ASP A 221 13.52 0.16 18.46
N LYS A 222 14.34 0.20 19.50
CA LYS A 222 14.88 -1.03 20.11
C LYS A 222 13.78 -1.92 20.70
N LYS A 223 12.64 -1.35 21.10
CA LYS A 223 11.56 -2.12 21.72
C LYS A 223 10.50 -2.58 20.71
N ARG A 224 10.75 -2.43 19.42
CA ARG A 224 9.78 -2.91 18.42
C ARG A 224 9.59 -4.41 18.57
N ASP A 225 8.34 -4.86 18.43
CA ASP A 225 8.03 -6.27 18.74
C ASP A 225 7.08 -6.90 17.71
N GLY A 226 7.03 -6.37 16.51
CA GLY A 226 6.17 -6.88 15.45
C GLY A 226 5.38 -5.77 14.81
N PHE A 227 4.73 -6.09 13.71
CA PHE A 227 3.97 -5.06 13.00
C PHE A 227 2.57 -4.92 13.58
N VAL A 228 1.91 -3.82 13.23
CA VAL A 228 0.51 -3.56 13.57
C VAL A 228 -0.29 -3.70 12.29
N ILE A 229 -1.33 -4.52 12.30
CA ILE A 229 -2.13 -4.75 11.10
C ILE A 229 -3.05 -3.56 10.82
N SER A 230 -3.26 -3.26 9.55
CA SER A 230 -4.23 -2.25 9.16
C SER A 230 -4.87 -2.63 7.82
N GLY A 231 -5.94 -1.95 7.48
CA GLY A 231 -6.62 -2.16 6.21
C GLY A 231 -6.61 -0.90 5.37
N GLY A 232 -7.39 -0.92 4.32
CA GLY A 232 -7.56 0.23 3.46
C GLY A 232 -7.37 -0.06 2.00
N ALA A 233 -7.18 1.00 1.22
CA ALA A 233 -6.99 0.89 -0.22
C ALA A 233 -6.34 2.14 -0.78
N GLY A 234 -5.79 2.00 -1.96
CA GLY A 234 -5.36 3.12 -2.76
C GLY A 234 -5.42 2.77 -4.23
N ILE A 235 -5.72 3.77 -5.03
CA ILE A 235 -5.69 3.64 -6.49
C ILE A 235 -4.97 4.86 -7.05
N VAL A 236 -4.06 4.62 -7.98
CA VAL A 236 -3.42 5.69 -8.75
C VAL A 236 -3.77 5.51 -10.22
N VAL A 237 -3.82 6.62 -10.95
CA VAL A 237 -4.07 6.62 -12.39
C VAL A 237 -2.74 6.84 -13.08
N LEU A 238 -2.31 5.87 -13.88
CA LEU A 238 -1.07 5.96 -14.65
C LEU A 238 -1.38 6.20 -16.12
N GLU A 239 -0.56 7.04 -16.76
CA GLU A 239 -0.64 7.33 -18.20
C GLU A 239 0.77 7.57 -18.72
N SER A 240 0.96 7.50 -20.03
CA SER A 240 2.20 8.03 -20.60
C SER A 240 2.19 9.56 -20.47
N GLU A 241 3.36 10.14 -20.34
CA GLU A 241 3.48 11.60 -20.26
C GLU A 241 2.87 12.26 -21.49
N GLU A 242 3.13 11.68 -22.65
CA GLU A 242 2.62 12.21 -23.91
C GLU A 242 1.09 12.23 -23.93
N PHE A 243 0.46 11.14 -23.54
CA PHE A 243 -0.99 11.03 -23.50
C PHE A 243 -1.59 12.02 -22.50
N ALA A 244 -0.99 12.12 -21.32
CA ALA A 244 -1.46 13.03 -20.28
C ALA A 244 -1.40 14.48 -20.73
N LYS A 245 -0.29 14.88 -21.34
CA LYS A 245 -0.14 16.25 -21.86
C LYS A 245 -1.15 16.54 -22.96
N LYS A 246 -1.35 15.59 -23.85
CA LYS A 246 -2.25 15.76 -25.00
C LYS A 246 -3.70 16.01 -24.54
N ARG A 247 -4.12 15.39 -23.45
CA ARG A 247 -5.46 15.60 -22.92
C ARG A 247 -5.54 16.72 -21.87
N GLY A 248 -4.43 17.40 -21.58
CA GLY A 248 -4.40 18.50 -20.64
C GLY A 248 -4.48 18.08 -19.17
N ALA A 249 -4.00 16.89 -18.85
CA ALA A 249 -4.04 16.41 -17.48
C ALA A 249 -3.09 17.17 -16.56
N ASN A 250 -3.47 17.28 -15.29
CA ASN A 250 -2.58 17.80 -14.26
C ASN A 250 -1.71 16.62 -13.78
N ILE A 251 -0.42 16.69 -14.05
CA ILE A 251 0.50 15.60 -13.74
C ILE A 251 1.02 15.78 -12.31
N LEU A 252 0.82 14.73 -11.48
CA LEU A 252 1.17 14.81 -10.07
C LEU A 252 2.62 14.42 -9.80
N ALA A 253 3.13 13.43 -10.53
CA ALA A 253 4.48 12.91 -10.34
C ALA A 253 4.83 12.01 -11.51
N LYS A 254 6.12 11.69 -11.62
CA LYS A 254 6.62 10.77 -12.64
C LYS A 254 7.06 9.47 -11.96
N LEU A 255 6.67 8.33 -12.51
CA LEU A 255 7.19 7.04 -12.07
C LEU A 255 8.47 6.77 -12.85
N GLU A 256 9.60 7.02 -12.19
CA GLU A 256 10.91 7.00 -12.84
C GLU A 256 11.54 5.62 -12.84
N GLY A 257 11.27 4.81 -11.81
CA GLY A 257 11.89 3.50 -11.72
C GLY A 257 10.98 2.49 -11.05
N TYR A 258 11.19 1.23 -11.40
CA TYR A 258 10.49 0.10 -10.82
C TYR A 258 11.31 -1.15 -11.06
N PHE A 259 11.43 -1.98 -10.04
CA PHE A 259 12.07 -3.27 -10.18
C PHE A 259 11.45 -4.25 -9.20
N ALA A 260 11.51 -5.53 -9.55
CA ALA A 260 10.99 -6.62 -8.71
C ALA A 260 12.01 -7.73 -8.65
N THR A 261 12.15 -8.35 -7.49
CA THR A 261 13.04 -9.50 -7.31
C THR A 261 12.41 -10.52 -6.38
N SER A 262 13.00 -11.70 -6.36
CA SER A 262 12.69 -12.75 -5.38
C SER A 262 13.92 -13.02 -4.53
N ASP A 263 13.73 -13.12 -3.21
CA ASP A 263 14.82 -13.52 -2.30
C ASP A 263 15.28 -14.95 -2.57
N GLY A 264 14.34 -15.85 -2.85
CA GLY A 264 14.65 -17.26 -2.96
C GLY A 264 15.26 -17.81 -1.66
N TYR A 265 14.74 -17.43 -0.56
CA TYR A 265 15.35 -17.70 0.77
C TYR A 265 14.33 -18.35 1.71
N UNK A 266 13.88 -17.67 2.68
CA UNK A 266 12.95 -18.30 3.52
C UNK A 266 11.60 -17.77 3.18
N MET A 267 10.65 -18.46 3.64
CA MET A 267 9.28 -18.04 3.34
C MET A 267 8.94 -16.72 4.05
N VAL A 268 9.28 -16.57 5.30
CA VAL A 268 8.91 -15.38 6.08
C VAL A 268 10.10 -14.53 6.52
N ALA A 269 11.31 -15.07 6.52
CA ALA A 269 12.48 -14.32 6.94
C ALA A 269 13.12 -13.61 5.75
N PRO A 270 13.29 -12.28 5.78
CA PRO A 270 13.93 -11.59 4.65
C PRO A 270 15.42 -11.85 4.61
N SER A 271 15.96 -12.00 3.41
CA SER A 271 17.39 -12.18 3.24
C SER A 271 18.15 -10.84 3.25
N GLY A 272 17.47 -9.77 2.82
CA GLY A 272 18.14 -8.50 2.55
C GLY A 272 18.84 -8.45 1.21
N GLU A 273 19.27 -9.60 0.70
CA GLU A 273 20.00 -9.68 -0.58
C GLU A 273 19.07 -9.41 -1.75
N GLY A 274 17.86 -9.98 -1.72
CA GLY A 274 16.85 -9.70 -2.75
C GLY A 274 16.40 -8.27 -2.74
N ALA A 275 16.25 -7.69 -1.54
CA ALA A 275 15.91 -6.28 -1.39
C ALA A 275 16.99 -5.39 -2.00
N LYS A 276 18.25 -5.75 -1.77
CA LYS A 276 19.37 -5.00 -2.35
C LYS A 276 19.30 -5.03 -3.88
N ARG A 277 19.15 -6.22 -4.47
CA ARG A 277 19.03 -6.32 -5.94
C ARG A 277 17.83 -5.56 -6.47
N CYS A 278 16.74 -5.55 -5.71
CA CYS A 278 15.52 -4.84 -6.09
C CYS A 278 15.77 -3.33 -6.15
N MET A 279 16.37 -2.78 -5.12
CA MET A 279 16.69 -1.36 -5.09
C MET A 279 17.69 -0.99 -6.17
N GLU A 280 18.73 -1.82 -6.36
CA GLU A 280 19.72 -1.59 -7.43
C GLU A 280 19.07 -1.56 -8.81
N GLY A 281 18.15 -2.51 -9.05
CA GLY A 281 17.44 -2.57 -10.33
C GLY A 281 16.60 -1.33 -10.58
N ALA A 282 15.93 -0.83 -9.54
CA ALA A 282 15.13 0.38 -9.68
C ALA A 282 15.98 1.61 -9.97
N LEU A 283 17.19 1.64 -9.42
CA LEU A 283 18.13 2.77 -9.59
C LEU A 283 18.85 2.77 -10.93
N LYS A 284 18.84 1.67 -11.65
CA LYS A 284 19.77 1.43 -12.75
C LYS A 284 19.83 2.57 -13.79
N ASN A 285 18.70 3.15 -14.14
CA ASN A 285 18.66 4.19 -15.15
C ASN A 285 18.33 5.57 -14.59
N LEU A 286 18.47 5.73 -13.28
CA LEU A 286 18.17 7.00 -12.63
C LEU A 286 19.38 7.93 -12.75
N ASP A 287 19.13 9.15 -13.21
CA ASP A 287 20.20 10.16 -13.42
C ASP A 287 20.43 11.04 -12.19
N SER A 288 19.56 11.00 -11.23
CA SER A 288 19.64 11.88 -10.05
C SER A 288 19.78 11.06 -8.78
N ASP A 289 20.16 11.71 -7.69
CA ASP A 289 20.24 11.08 -6.40
C ASP A 289 18.86 10.89 -5.80
N ILE A 290 18.72 9.87 -4.95
CA ILE A 290 17.52 9.68 -4.14
C ILE A 290 17.62 10.62 -2.93
N ASP A 291 16.60 11.42 -2.70
CA ASP A 291 16.55 12.34 -1.58
C ASP A 291 16.05 11.68 -0.31
N TYR A 292 15.18 10.71 -0.44
CA TYR A 292 14.47 10.12 0.69
C TYR A 292 13.97 8.73 0.30
N ILE A 293 14.07 7.79 1.23
CA ILE A 293 13.49 6.46 1.06
C ILE A 293 12.34 6.30 2.04
N ASN A 294 11.14 6.03 1.50
CA ASN A 294 10.02 5.55 2.29
C ASN A 294 10.24 4.05 2.44
N THR A 295 10.70 3.63 3.60
CA THR A 295 11.13 2.25 3.79
C THR A 295 9.94 1.33 3.99
N HIS A 296 10.17 0.04 3.78
CA HIS A 296 9.17 -0.95 4.14
C HIS A 296 8.96 -0.97 5.66
N GLY A 297 10.02 -0.94 6.44
CA GLY A 297 10.04 -0.66 7.88
C GLY A 297 8.78 -1.03 8.63
N THR A 298 8.58 -2.33 8.89
CA THR A 298 7.31 -2.82 9.45
C THR A 298 7.26 -2.83 10.98
N SER A 299 8.36 -2.49 11.64
CA SER A 299 8.46 -2.58 13.11
C SER A 299 8.71 -4.01 13.57
N THR A 300 9.37 -4.82 12.73
CA THR A 300 9.73 -6.18 13.10
C THR A 300 11.21 -6.23 13.47
N PRO A 301 11.58 -7.08 14.43
CA PRO A 301 12.97 -7.11 14.88
C PRO A 301 13.98 -7.41 13.78
N VAL A 302 13.69 -8.39 12.92
CA VAL A 302 14.62 -8.81 11.87
C VAL A 302 14.45 -8.02 10.59
N GLY A 303 13.20 -7.75 10.19
CA GLY A 303 12.91 -7.10 8.91
C GLY A 303 13.48 -5.70 8.81
N ASP A 304 13.35 -4.91 9.88
CA ASP A 304 13.86 -3.54 9.89
C ASP A 304 15.37 -3.51 9.65
N ILE A 305 16.10 -4.42 10.30
CA ILE A 305 17.55 -4.48 10.18
C ILE A 305 17.98 -4.96 8.79
N ALA A 306 17.31 -5.97 8.25
CA ALA A 306 17.66 -6.48 6.93
C ALA A 306 17.57 -5.37 5.86
N GLU A 307 16.51 -4.57 5.92
CA GLU A 307 16.35 -3.46 4.98
C GLU A 307 17.43 -2.39 5.19
N LEU A 308 17.71 -2.03 6.44
CA LEU A 308 18.76 -1.02 6.72
C LEU A 308 20.11 -1.46 6.17
N ASN A 309 20.46 -2.74 6.36
CA ASN A 309 21.74 -3.25 5.87
C ASN A 309 21.79 -3.19 4.33
N ALA A 310 20.70 -3.51 3.66
CA ALA A 310 20.64 -3.41 2.20
C ALA A 310 20.83 -1.96 1.74
N ILE A 311 20.18 -1.01 2.41
CA ILE A 311 20.31 0.42 2.09
C ILE A 311 21.76 0.86 2.27
N LYS A 312 22.39 0.49 3.37
CA LYS A 312 23.79 0.86 3.60
C LYS A 312 24.72 0.29 2.52
N ASP A 313 24.49 -0.96 2.12
CA ASP A 313 25.33 -1.60 1.10
C ASP A 313 25.24 -0.89 -0.25
N ILE A 314 24.05 -0.35 -0.58
CA ILE A 314 23.83 0.29 -1.88
C ILE A 314 24.38 1.72 -1.87
N PHE A 315 24.00 2.50 -0.87
CA PHE A 315 24.22 3.94 -0.89
C PHE A 315 25.56 4.34 -0.23
N LYS A 316 26.10 3.49 0.60
CA LYS A 316 27.44 3.63 1.21
C LYS A 316 27.57 4.95 1.98
N GLN A 317 28.31 5.92 1.45
CA GLN A 317 28.54 7.17 2.13
C GLN A 317 27.50 8.24 1.84
N LYS A 318 26.57 7.97 0.93
CA LYS A 318 25.55 8.93 0.51
C LYS A 318 24.16 8.37 0.74
N ILE A 319 23.90 7.98 1.97
CA ILE A 319 22.63 7.34 2.34
C ILE A 319 21.54 8.40 2.41
N PRO A 320 20.42 8.23 1.70
CA PRO A 320 19.31 9.19 1.80
C PRO A 320 18.71 9.22 3.20
N SER A 321 17.99 10.30 3.52
CA SER A 321 17.11 10.31 4.69
C SER A 321 16.08 9.22 4.54
N ILE A 322 15.67 8.63 5.64
CA ILE A 322 14.63 7.59 5.62
C ILE A 322 13.56 7.84 6.67
N SER A 323 12.38 7.30 6.43
CA SER A 323 11.40 7.10 7.49
C SER A 323 10.46 5.98 7.09
N SER A 324 9.76 5.43 8.08
CA SER A 324 8.69 4.48 7.84
C SER A 324 7.37 5.11 8.28
N THR A 325 6.51 5.38 7.31
CA THR A 325 5.17 5.88 7.59
C THR A 325 4.30 4.81 8.26
N LYS A 326 4.75 3.55 8.26
CA LYS A 326 4.03 2.50 9.01
C LYS A 326 4.02 2.77 10.51
N SER A 327 4.90 3.62 10.99
CA SER A 327 4.82 4.05 12.40
C SER A 327 3.46 4.70 12.70
N MET A 328 2.84 5.32 11.71
CA MET A 328 1.54 5.98 11.84
C MET A 328 0.38 5.12 11.36
N THR A 329 0.59 4.38 10.25
CA THR A 329 -0.50 3.67 9.57
C THR A 329 -0.62 2.21 9.97
N GLY A 330 0.39 1.64 10.61
CA GLY A 330 0.51 0.19 10.65
C GLY A 330 0.80 -0.33 9.25
N HIS A 331 0.64 -1.61 9.07
CA HIS A 331 0.97 -2.31 7.83
C HIS A 331 -0.32 -2.76 7.16
N SER A 332 -0.67 -2.13 6.05
CA SER A 332 -1.92 -2.43 5.35
C SER A 332 -1.78 -3.54 4.31
N LEU A 333 -0.75 -4.35 4.44
CA LEU A 333 -0.54 -5.57 3.66
C LEU A 333 -0.53 -5.28 2.16
N GLY A 334 -1.49 -5.84 1.40
CA GLY A 334 -1.52 -5.64 -0.04
C GLY A 334 -1.78 -4.21 -0.48
N ALA A 335 -2.33 -3.38 0.40
CA ALA A 335 -2.55 -1.97 0.09
C ALA A 335 -1.35 -1.09 0.42
N THR A 336 -0.32 -1.64 1.09
CA THR A 336 0.75 -0.80 1.62
C THR A 336 1.56 -0.11 0.51
N GLY A 337 1.84 -0.82 -0.58
CA GLY A 337 2.63 -0.24 -1.67
C GLY A 337 1.98 0.99 -2.28
N VAL A 338 0.68 0.93 -2.53
CA VAL A 338 -0.01 2.09 -3.11
C VAL A 338 -0.22 3.18 -2.06
N HIS A 339 -0.48 2.83 -0.80
CA HIS A 339 -0.54 3.83 0.27
C HIS A 339 0.75 4.65 0.29
N GLU A 340 1.88 3.96 0.27
CA GLU A 340 3.17 4.62 0.41
C GLU A 340 3.59 5.35 -0.87
N THR A 341 3.14 4.88 -2.03
CA THR A 341 3.28 5.65 -3.27
C THR A 341 2.55 6.98 -3.15
N ILE A 342 1.32 6.95 -2.64
CA ILE A 342 0.53 8.17 -2.47
C ILE A 342 1.19 9.12 -1.45
N PHE A 343 1.65 8.59 -0.32
CA PHE A 343 2.36 9.40 0.68
C PHE A 343 3.61 10.04 0.07
N SER A 344 4.34 9.27 -0.74
CA SER A 344 5.56 9.77 -1.39
C SER A 344 5.24 10.90 -2.37
N ILE A 345 4.18 10.76 -3.14
CA ILE A 345 3.75 11.81 -4.06
C ILE A 345 3.35 13.07 -3.29
N MET A 346 2.66 12.91 -2.17
CA MET A 346 2.32 14.06 -1.32
C MET A 346 3.57 14.76 -0.82
N MET A 347 4.58 14.00 -0.41
CA MET A 347 5.84 14.58 0.06
C MET A 347 6.55 15.35 -1.06
N LEU A 348 6.57 14.79 -2.26
CA LEU A 348 7.16 15.48 -3.42
C LEU A 348 6.42 16.79 -3.70
N ARG A 349 5.10 16.75 -3.69
CA ARG A 349 4.29 17.90 -4.08
C ARG A 349 4.27 18.98 -3.02
N GLU A 350 4.22 18.59 -1.75
CA GLU A 350 4.06 19.54 -0.65
C GLU A 350 5.38 19.94 0.01
N GLY A 351 6.48 19.28 -0.35
CA GLY A 351 7.81 19.67 0.12
C GLY A 351 8.07 19.36 1.59
N PHE A 352 7.89 18.10 1.97
CA PHE A 352 8.18 17.68 3.35
C PHE A 352 8.53 16.21 3.39
N ILE A 353 9.12 15.78 4.51
CA ILE A 353 9.32 14.37 4.81
C ILE A 353 8.50 14.03 6.06
N ALA A 354 7.64 13.01 5.94
CA ALA A 354 6.85 12.52 7.05
C ALA A 354 7.74 11.73 8.01
N PRO A 355 7.45 11.77 9.31
CA PRO A 355 8.34 11.16 10.30
C PRO A 355 8.09 9.67 10.51
N SER A 356 9.11 9.00 11.04
CA SER A 356 8.94 7.78 11.83
C SER A 356 8.65 8.21 13.25
N ILE A 357 7.45 7.94 13.74
CA ILE A 357 7.13 8.27 15.14
C ILE A 357 7.50 7.08 16.03
N ASN A 358 7.47 7.29 17.34
CA ASN A 358 7.67 6.24 18.35
C ASN A 358 9.11 5.72 18.47
N ILE A 359 10.08 6.48 18.00
CA ILE A 359 11.48 6.11 18.23
C ILE A 359 11.95 6.82 19.50
N HIS A 360 12.03 6.07 20.58
CA HIS A 360 12.55 6.56 21.86
C HIS A 360 13.98 6.13 22.09
N ASP A 361 14.39 5.02 21.48
CA ASP A 361 15.73 4.46 21.59
C ASP A 361 16.06 3.81 20.25
N LEU A 362 16.75 4.56 19.41
CA LEU A 362 17.04 4.14 18.03
C LEU A 362 17.91 2.88 18.03
N CYS A 363 17.57 1.90 17.22
CA CYS A 363 18.37 0.68 17.12
C CYS A 363 19.77 1.02 16.61
N ASP A 364 20.74 0.23 17.04
CA ASP A 364 22.17 0.51 16.73
C ASP A 364 22.43 0.54 15.23
N GLU A 365 21.74 -0.33 14.47
CA GLU A 365 21.95 -0.44 13.03
C GLU A 365 21.52 0.82 12.26
N ALA A 366 20.70 1.67 12.87
CA ALA A 366 20.19 2.89 12.23
C ALA A 366 20.97 4.15 12.66
N LYS A 367 21.94 4.02 13.57
CA LYS A 367 22.57 5.21 14.18
C LYS A 367 23.39 6.04 13.20
N ASP A 368 23.84 5.43 12.11
CA ASP A 368 24.61 6.16 11.09
C ASP A 368 23.74 6.56 9.88
N ILE A 369 22.43 6.51 10.04
CA ILE A 369 21.49 6.90 9.00
C ILE A 369 20.63 8.04 9.52
N ASN A 370 20.26 8.97 8.64
CA ASN A 370 19.38 10.06 9.02
C ASN A 370 17.91 9.56 9.01
N VAL A 371 17.48 9.03 10.14
CA VAL A 371 16.07 8.62 10.32
C VAL A 371 15.29 9.86 10.76
N ILE A 372 14.30 10.22 9.97
CA ILE A 372 13.49 11.41 10.24
C ILE A 372 12.50 11.07 11.35
N THR A 373 12.60 11.74 12.48
CA THR A 373 11.74 11.48 13.64
C THR A 373 10.72 12.58 13.89
N GLU A 374 10.87 13.71 13.23
CA GLU A 374 9.89 14.80 13.21
C GLU A 374 9.76 15.29 11.79
N ALA A 375 8.56 15.66 11.37
CA ALA A 375 8.34 16.13 10.02
C ALA A 375 9.29 17.29 9.70
N VAL A 376 9.84 17.28 8.51
CA VAL A 376 10.83 18.27 8.04
C VAL A 376 10.33 18.87 6.75
N ASP A 377 10.32 20.20 6.67
CA ASP A 377 10.07 20.89 5.40
C ASP A 377 11.35 20.79 4.55
N GLN A 378 11.22 20.21 3.38
CA GLN A 378 12.36 19.99 2.51
C GLN A 378 11.86 19.73 1.09
N LYS A 379 12.40 20.44 0.11
CA LYS A 379 12.10 20.16 -1.28
C LYS A 379 12.75 18.83 -1.67
N LEU A 380 11.97 17.98 -2.32
CA LEU A 380 12.41 16.65 -2.72
C LEU A 380 12.23 16.52 -4.22
N ASN A 381 13.16 15.83 -4.87
CA ASN A 381 13.07 15.57 -6.32
C ASN A 381 12.84 14.09 -6.61
N SER A 382 13.42 13.19 -5.82
CA SER A 382 13.32 11.75 -6.06
C SER A 382 13.13 11.01 -4.75
N ILE A 383 12.14 10.14 -4.73
CA ILE A 383 11.84 9.29 -3.57
C ILE A 383 11.82 7.83 -4.01
N MET A 384 12.46 6.97 -3.23
CA MET A 384 12.33 5.52 -3.40
C MET A 384 11.33 4.99 -2.37
N SER A 385 10.42 4.11 -2.80
CA SER A 385 9.47 3.44 -1.90
C SER A 385 9.64 1.94 -2.04
N ASN A 386 9.81 1.25 -0.91
CA ASN A 386 10.10 -0.18 -0.86
C ASN A 386 8.95 -0.98 -0.29
N SER A 387 8.67 -2.14 -0.88
CA SER A 387 7.70 -3.11 -0.36
C SER A 387 8.32 -4.51 -0.45
N PHE A 388 8.44 -5.18 0.70
CA PHE A 388 9.08 -6.49 0.77
C PHE A 388 8.14 -7.46 1.50
N GLY A 389 7.67 -8.48 0.82
CA GLY A 389 6.60 -9.36 1.32
C GLY A 389 7.03 -10.77 1.64
N PHE A 390 6.19 -11.46 2.40
CA PHE A 390 6.36 -12.89 2.66
C PHE A 390 6.46 -13.63 1.33
N GLY A 391 7.30 -14.67 1.31
CA GLY A 391 7.64 -15.38 0.09
C GLY A 391 8.86 -14.79 -0.59
N GLY A 392 9.44 -13.74 0.01
CA GLY A 392 10.63 -13.08 -0.52
C GLY A 392 10.35 -12.27 -1.77
N THR A 393 9.16 -11.72 -1.88
CA THR A 393 8.74 -10.96 -3.06
C THR A 393 8.94 -9.47 -2.80
N ASN A 394 9.71 -8.82 -3.65
CA ASN A 394 10.20 -7.46 -3.43
C ASN A 394 9.82 -6.54 -4.58
N ALA A 395 9.51 -5.29 -4.24
CA ALA A 395 9.28 -4.24 -5.22
C ALA A 395 9.89 -2.94 -4.72
N SER A 396 10.53 -2.20 -5.61
CA SER A 396 11.00 -0.85 -5.34
C SER A 396 10.49 0.07 -6.45
N LEU A 397 9.94 1.21 -6.04
CA LEU A 397 9.45 2.23 -6.97
C LEU A 397 10.24 3.51 -6.75
N ILE A 398 10.50 4.25 -7.82
CA ILE A 398 11.12 5.58 -7.72
C ILE A 398 10.16 6.59 -8.31
N LEU A 399 9.83 7.60 -7.51
CA LEU A 399 8.90 8.65 -7.89
C LEU A 399 9.66 9.97 -7.92
N ASN A 400 9.52 10.68 -9.03
CA ASN A 400 10.17 11.97 -9.21
C ASN A 400 9.14 13.08 -9.26
N LYS A 401 9.53 14.21 -8.74
CA LYS A 401 8.73 15.43 -8.85
C LYS A 401 8.58 15.81 -10.33
N TYR A 402 7.38 16.25 -10.70
CA TYR A 402 7.08 16.65 -12.08
C TYR A 402 7.12 18.15 -12.22
#